data_50023afb51a91fb3003720a79182e030
#
_entry.id   50023afb51a91fb3003720a79182e030
#
_cell.length_a   1.000
_cell.length_b   1.000
_cell.length_c   1.000
_cell.angle_alpha   90.00
_cell.angle_beta   90.00
_cell.angle_gamma   90.00
#
_symmetry.space_group_name_H-M   'P 1'
#
loop_
_entity.id
_entity.type
_entity.pdbx_description
1 polymer ?
#
loop_
_entity_poly.entity_id
_entity_poly.type
_entity_poly.pdbx_seq_one_letter_code
_entity_poly.pdbx_strand_id
1 'polypeptide(L)'
;MAVNLNIKKVKTTDLELKDRLVAVQRVTKVTKGGRHFSFAAIVVVGNENGIIGYGLGKANEVATAVQKGTEDAKKNLVKVPVYKGTIPHEQVAKFGGAKVYISPAGPGTGVKAGGAMRAVLESVGITDVLAKSKGSSNPHNLVKATVRALLELRDAYTVSEVRGISLNAVFKG
;
A
#
# COMPACT_ATOMS: atom_id res chain seq x y z
N MET A 1 12.74 13.06 12.27
CA MET A 1 11.49 13.17 13.06
C MET A 1 10.62 11.98 12.73
N ALA A 2 10.26 11.15 13.74
CA ALA A 2 9.30 10.07 13.56
C ALA A 2 7.93 10.72 13.42
N VAL A 3 7.33 10.63 12.24
CA VAL A 3 5.93 11.00 12.03
C VAL A 3 5.11 9.99 12.82
N ASN A 4 4.41 10.45 13.87
CA ASN A 4 3.41 9.64 14.57
C ASN A 4 2.27 9.37 13.56
N LEU A 5 2.40 8.29 12.82
CA LEU A 5 1.35 7.78 11.94
C LEU A 5 0.23 7.25 12.82
N ASN A 6 -0.89 7.97 12.85
CA ASN A 6 -2.09 7.53 13.53
C ASN A 6 -2.72 6.37 12.74
N ILE A 7 -2.06 5.20 12.79
CA ILE A 7 -2.42 4.02 12.01
C ILE A 7 -3.70 3.43 12.64
N LYS A 8 -4.86 3.72 12.05
CA LYS A 8 -6.11 3.07 12.40
C LYS A 8 -6.09 1.64 11.84
N LYS A 9 -5.67 0.67 12.66
CA LYS A 9 -5.80 -0.76 12.33
C LYS A 9 -7.28 -1.14 12.30
N VAL A 10 -7.68 -1.84 11.25
CA VAL A 10 -9.05 -2.31 11.04
C VAL A 10 -9.12 -3.81 11.29
N LYS A 11 -10.16 -4.26 12.00
CA LYS A 11 -10.43 -5.70 12.20
C LYS A 11 -11.05 -6.29 10.93
N THR A 12 -10.74 -7.54 10.63
CA THR A 12 -11.15 -8.27 9.42
C THR A 12 -12.63 -8.70 9.41
N THR A 13 -13.38 -8.51 10.49
CA THR A 13 -14.78 -8.94 10.62
C THR A 13 -15.63 -8.21 9.58
N ASP A 14 -16.33 -8.95 8.72
CA ASP A 14 -17.34 -8.49 7.74
C ASP A 14 -16.83 -7.66 6.55
N LEU A 15 -15.55 -7.81 6.16
CA LEU A 15 -15.01 -7.12 5.00
C LEU A 15 -14.82 -8.08 3.80
N GLU A 16 -15.44 -7.77 2.67
CA GLU A 16 -15.07 -8.39 1.40
C GLU A 16 -13.69 -7.89 0.98
N LEU A 17 -12.71 -8.77 1.00
CA LEU A 17 -11.33 -8.47 0.70
C LEU A 17 -10.91 -9.18 -0.59
N LYS A 18 -10.37 -8.41 -1.53
CA LYS A 18 -9.75 -8.93 -2.76
C LYS A 18 -8.24 -8.99 -2.56
N ASP A 19 -7.64 -10.11 -2.92
CA ASP A 19 -6.19 -10.28 -2.88
C ASP A 19 -5.58 -10.08 -4.27
N ARG A 20 -4.41 -9.45 -4.30
CA ARG A 20 -3.62 -9.26 -5.53
C ARG A 20 -2.18 -9.67 -5.29
N LEU A 21 -1.72 -10.63 -6.07
CA LEU A 21 -0.33 -11.04 -6.09
C LEU A 21 0.51 -9.98 -6.82
N VAL A 22 1.49 -9.41 -6.12
CA VAL A 22 2.38 -8.39 -6.70
C VAL A 22 3.60 -9.02 -7.36
N ALA A 23 4.27 -9.93 -6.64
CA ALA A 23 5.44 -10.64 -7.16
C ALA A 23 5.67 -11.95 -6.41
N VAL A 24 6.21 -12.93 -7.14
CA VAL A 24 6.76 -14.17 -6.57
C VAL A 24 8.22 -14.26 -6.99
N GLN A 25 9.08 -14.60 -6.03
CA GLN A 25 10.51 -14.79 -6.25
C GLN A 25 10.95 -16.13 -5.68
N ARG A 26 11.72 -16.90 -6.48
CA ARG A 26 12.40 -18.09 -5.98
C ARG A 26 13.63 -17.66 -5.18
N VAL A 27 13.69 -18.07 -3.94
CA VAL A 27 14.78 -17.76 -3.02
C VAL A 27 15.52 -19.05 -2.63
N THR A 28 16.79 -18.92 -2.27
CA THR A 28 17.65 -20.07 -1.97
C THR A 28 18.32 -19.88 -0.64
N LYS A 29 18.30 -20.93 0.20
CA LYS A 29 19.13 -21.04 1.39
C LYS A 29 20.23 -22.06 1.11
N VAL A 30 21.48 -21.65 1.26
CA VAL A 30 22.63 -22.53 1.12
C VAL A 30 23.01 -23.12 2.47
N THR A 31 23.15 -24.42 2.54
CA THR A 31 23.56 -25.18 3.73
C THR A 31 24.73 -26.10 3.37
N LYS A 32 25.34 -26.76 4.37
CA LYS A 32 26.42 -27.74 4.13
C LYS A 32 25.99 -28.89 3.19
N GLY A 33 24.68 -29.22 3.14
CA GLY A 33 24.13 -30.26 2.28
C GLY A 33 23.70 -29.80 0.90
N GLY A 34 23.84 -28.50 0.57
CA GLY A 34 23.49 -27.95 -0.75
C GLY A 34 22.53 -26.76 -0.71
N ARG A 35 21.84 -26.54 -1.81
CA ARG A 35 20.92 -25.41 -2.02
C ARG A 35 19.47 -25.86 -1.80
N HIS A 36 18.79 -25.23 -0.84
CA HIS A 36 17.35 -25.44 -0.60
C HIS A 36 16.57 -24.28 -1.19
N PHE A 37 15.69 -24.59 -2.13
CA PHE A 37 14.84 -23.60 -2.81
C PHE A 37 13.52 -23.41 -2.06
N SER A 38 13.03 -22.19 -2.06
CA SER A 38 11.67 -21.84 -1.62
C SER A 38 11.16 -20.63 -2.40
N PHE A 39 9.88 -20.32 -2.28
CA PHE A 39 9.25 -19.18 -2.93
C PHE A 39 8.88 -18.13 -1.89
N ALA A 40 9.11 -16.86 -2.22
CA ALA A 40 8.65 -15.72 -1.46
C ALA A 40 7.64 -14.96 -2.30
N ALA A 41 6.43 -14.78 -1.77
CA ALA A 41 5.36 -14.03 -2.40
C ALA A 41 5.09 -12.74 -1.62
N ILE A 42 4.86 -11.63 -2.33
CA ILE A 42 4.30 -10.42 -1.75
C ILE A 42 2.88 -10.26 -2.27
N VAL A 43 1.94 -10.14 -1.35
CA VAL A 43 0.50 -10.03 -1.62
C VAL A 43 -0.02 -8.75 -1.01
N VAL A 44 -0.92 -8.10 -1.71
CA VAL A 44 -1.70 -6.95 -1.24
C VAL A 44 -3.16 -7.36 -1.16
N VAL A 45 -3.82 -6.99 -0.09
CA VAL A 45 -5.23 -7.26 0.16
C VAL A 45 -5.95 -5.94 0.40
N GLY A 46 -7.09 -5.73 -0.23
CA GLY A 46 -7.88 -4.51 -0.05
C GLY A 46 -9.36 -4.72 -0.34
N ASN A 47 -10.19 -3.76 0.08
CA ASN A 47 -11.64 -3.79 -0.12
C ASN A 47 -12.12 -2.79 -1.18
N GLU A 48 -11.20 -2.14 -1.90
CA GLU A 48 -11.51 -1.07 -2.87
C GLU A 48 -12.28 0.13 -2.27
N ASN A 49 -12.33 0.24 -0.94
CA ASN A 49 -13.02 1.29 -0.18
C ASN A 49 -12.10 1.94 0.89
N GLY A 50 -10.83 2.12 0.56
CA GLY A 50 -9.89 2.79 1.44
C GLY A 50 -9.26 1.89 2.52
N ILE A 51 -9.43 0.56 2.47
CA ILE A 51 -8.75 -0.37 3.37
C ILE A 51 -7.75 -1.20 2.58
N ILE A 52 -6.54 -1.28 3.09
CA ILE A 52 -5.46 -2.03 2.47
C ILE A 52 -4.58 -2.71 3.51
N GLY A 53 -4.05 -3.88 3.15
CA GLY A 53 -3.00 -4.56 3.86
C GLY A 53 -1.98 -5.16 2.90
N TYR A 54 -0.78 -5.37 3.35
CA TYR A 54 0.21 -6.13 2.60
C TYR A 54 0.83 -7.21 3.48
N GLY A 55 1.19 -8.32 2.88
CA GLY A 55 1.79 -9.45 3.58
C GLY A 55 2.87 -10.14 2.76
N LEU A 56 3.74 -10.82 3.47
CA LEU A 56 4.84 -11.60 2.93
C LEU A 56 4.65 -13.07 3.30
N GLY A 57 4.54 -13.92 2.28
CA GLY A 57 4.50 -15.36 2.48
C GLY A 57 5.76 -16.05 1.95
N LYS A 58 6.23 -17.07 2.65
CA LYS A 58 7.35 -17.89 2.23
C LYS A 58 7.04 -19.37 2.45
N ALA A 59 7.22 -20.17 1.40
CA ALA A 59 6.97 -21.61 1.43
C ALA A 59 7.75 -22.33 0.32
N ASN A 60 7.72 -23.66 0.34
CA ASN A 60 8.35 -24.50 -0.68
C ASN A 60 7.53 -24.51 -1.99
N GLU A 61 6.22 -24.20 -1.90
CA GLU A 61 5.29 -24.10 -3.02
C GLU A 61 4.74 -22.70 -3.16
N VAL A 62 4.46 -22.29 -4.40
CA VAL A 62 3.95 -20.94 -4.69
C VAL A 62 2.56 -20.72 -4.07
N ALA A 63 1.64 -21.68 -4.20
CA ALA A 63 0.29 -21.57 -3.67
C ALA A 63 0.30 -21.35 -2.14
N THR A 64 1.06 -22.16 -1.42
CA THR A 64 1.21 -22.03 0.04
C THR A 64 1.90 -20.71 0.44
N ALA A 65 2.86 -20.21 -0.37
CA ALA A 65 3.49 -18.91 -0.11
C ALA A 65 2.49 -17.76 -0.29
N VAL A 66 1.64 -17.80 -1.32
CA VAL A 66 0.59 -16.80 -1.55
C VAL A 66 -0.43 -16.82 -0.42
N GLN A 67 -0.92 -18.00 -0.02
CA GLN A 67 -1.88 -18.13 1.09
C GLN A 67 -1.33 -17.53 2.39
N LYS A 68 -0.09 -17.86 2.78
CA LYS A 68 0.57 -17.26 3.94
C LYS A 68 0.71 -15.74 3.82
N GLY A 69 1.01 -15.23 2.62
CA GLY A 69 1.08 -13.80 2.34
C GLY A 69 -0.27 -13.11 2.52
N THR A 70 -1.36 -13.73 2.06
CA THR A 70 -2.73 -13.22 2.23
C THR A 70 -3.13 -13.19 3.71
N GLU A 71 -2.82 -14.24 4.47
CA GLU A 71 -3.09 -14.27 5.92
C GLU A 71 -2.32 -13.18 6.68
N ASP A 72 -1.04 -12.97 6.33
CA ASP A 72 -0.22 -11.90 6.91
C ASP A 72 -0.75 -10.51 6.55
N ALA A 73 -1.19 -10.31 5.30
CA ALA A 73 -1.80 -9.06 4.85
C ALA A 73 -3.10 -8.74 5.61
N LYS A 74 -3.95 -9.74 5.86
CA LYS A 74 -5.20 -9.60 6.65
C LYS A 74 -4.96 -9.17 8.10
N LYS A 75 -3.82 -9.50 8.69
CA LYS A 75 -3.45 -9.06 10.04
C LYS A 75 -3.01 -7.60 10.11
N ASN A 76 -2.59 -7.03 8.97
CA ASN A 76 -1.99 -5.71 8.86
C ASN A 76 -2.86 -4.74 8.04
N LEU A 77 -4.19 -4.80 8.19
CA LEU A 77 -5.11 -3.90 7.51
C LEU A 77 -5.06 -2.50 8.11
N VAL A 78 -4.98 -1.50 7.23
CA VAL A 78 -4.94 -0.08 7.58
C VAL A 78 -5.94 0.70 6.72
N LYS A 79 -6.51 1.77 7.29
CA LYS A 79 -7.42 2.67 6.59
C LYS A 79 -6.64 3.84 5.99
N VAL A 80 -6.95 4.17 4.75
CA VAL A 80 -6.33 5.23 3.93
C VAL A 80 -7.41 6.22 3.50
N PRO A 81 -7.17 7.54 3.53
CA PRO A 81 -8.12 8.52 3.02
C PRO A 81 -8.16 8.49 1.48
N VAL A 82 -9.34 8.24 0.93
CA VAL A 82 -9.64 8.32 -0.50
C VAL A 82 -10.69 9.41 -0.71
N TYR A 83 -10.50 10.28 -1.67
CA TYR A 83 -11.42 11.37 -1.97
C TYR A 83 -11.86 11.33 -3.44
N LYS A 84 -13.14 11.05 -3.69
CA LYS A 84 -13.75 11.00 -5.05
C LYS A 84 -12.92 10.19 -6.06
N GLY A 85 -12.42 9.01 -5.65
CA GLY A 85 -11.63 8.13 -6.50
C GLY A 85 -10.17 8.50 -6.67
N THR A 86 -9.69 9.57 -6.01
CA THR A 86 -8.29 10.00 -6.01
C THR A 86 -7.77 10.23 -4.60
N ILE A 87 -6.55 10.73 -4.48
CA ILE A 87 -5.90 11.08 -3.20
C ILE A 87 -6.09 12.59 -2.90
N PRO A 88 -6.13 13.00 -1.62
CA PRO A 88 -6.39 14.39 -1.25
C PRO A 88 -5.27 15.37 -1.63
N HIS A 89 -4.02 14.95 -1.60
CA HIS A 89 -2.86 15.79 -1.96
C HIS A 89 -1.68 14.93 -2.43
N GLU A 90 -0.68 15.56 -3.01
CA GLU A 90 0.57 14.89 -3.36
C GLU A 90 1.36 14.44 -2.12
N GLN A 91 2.04 13.32 -2.25
CA GLN A 91 2.85 12.77 -1.17
C GLN A 91 4.08 12.05 -1.71
N VAL A 92 5.17 12.15 -0.93
CA VAL A 92 6.42 11.44 -1.19
C VAL A 92 6.78 10.60 0.02
N ALA A 93 7.04 9.32 -0.17
CA ALA A 93 7.53 8.47 0.90
C ALA A 93 8.72 7.61 0.45
N LYS A 94 9.51 7.19 1.42
CA LYS A 94 10.67 6.31 1.21
C LYS A 94 10.56 5.08 2.10
N PHE A 95 10.97 3.95 1.55
CA PHE A 95 11.21 2.73 2.31
C PHE A 95 12.42 1.99 1.74
N GLY A 96 13.46 1.81 2.58
CA GLY A 96 14.74 1.30 2.09
C GLY A 96 15.29 2.19 0.97
N GLY A 97 15.70 1.60 -0.14
CA GLY A 97 16.18 2.32 -1.33
C GLY A 97 15.09 2.79 -2.28
N ALA A 98 13.81 2.47 -2.05
CA ALA A 98 12.71 2.92 -2.88
C ALA A 98 12.14 4.26 -2.40
N LYS A 99 11.93 5.17 -3.36
CA LYS A 99 11.23 6.44 -3.17
C LYS A 99 10.01 6.46 -4.09
N VAL A 100 8.84 6.74 -3.53
CA VAL A 100 7.57 6.80 -4.24
C VAL A 100 7.02 8.22 -4.17
N TYR A 101 6.57 8.72 -5.32
CA TYR A 101 5.82 9.97 -5.47
C TYR A 101 4.41 9.62 -5.95
N ILE A 102 3.40 10.14 -5.30
CA ILE A 102 2.00 10.04 -5.70
C ILE A 102 1.39 11.44 -5.79
N SER A 103 0.59 11.69 -6.82
CA SER A 103 -0.10 12.96 -7.05
C SER A 103 -1.54 12.72 -7.46
N PRO A 104 -2.50 13.52 -6.99
CA PRO A 104 -3.89 13.40 -7.40
C PRO A 104 -4.03 13.67 -8.91
N ALA A 105 -5.04 13.05 -9.51
CA ALA A 105 -5.36 13.23 -10.93
C ALA A 105 -6.84 13.49 -11.12
N GLY A 106 -7.18 14.14 -12.23
CA GLY A 106 -8.57 14.38 -12.62
C GLY A 106 -9.29 13.09 -12.99
N PRO A 107 -10.63 13.06 -12.88
CA PRO A 107 -11.42 11.88 -13.23
C PRO A 107 -11.19 11.48 -14.69
N GLY A 108 -11.09 10.18 -14.95
CA GLY A 108 -10.80 9.61 -16.26
C GLY A 108 -9.32 9.47 -16.61
N THR A 109 -8.40 9.93 -15.77
CA THR A 109 -6.96 9.76 -15.98
C THR A 109 -6.52 8.30 -15.83
N GLY A 110 -7.19 7.54 -14.97
CA GLY A 110 -6.83 6.18 -14.59
C GLY A 110 -5.61 6.09 -13.68
N VAL A 111 -5.24 4.88 -13.28
CA VAL A 111 -4.07 4.63 -12.43
C VAL A 111 -2.81 4.59 -13.30
N LYS A 112 -2.01 5.67 -13.28
CA LYS A 112 -0.71 5.75 -13.96
C LYS A 112 0.41 5.45 -12.97
N ALA A 113 0.73 4.16 -12.80
CA ALA A 113 1.71 3.69 -11.84
C ALA A 113 2.48 2.46 -12.35
N GLY A 114 3.66 2.21 -11.80
CA GLY A 114 4.38 0.95 -12.01
C GLY A 114 3.63 -0.23 -11.37
N GLY A 115 3.83 -1.46 -11.88
CA GLY A 115 3.02 -2.64 -11.54
C GLY A 115 2.83 -2.87 -10.04
N ALA A 116 3.90 -2.82 -9.23
CA ALA A 116 3.81 -3.00 -7.78
C ALA A 116 3.01 -1.89 -7.08
N MET A 117 3.16 -0.64 -7.53
CA MET A 117 2.41 0.50 -7.01
C MET A 117 0.94 0.45 -7.46
N ARG A 118 0.70 0.08 -8.73
CA ARG A 118 -0.65 -0.07 -9.29
C ARG A 118 -1.46 -1.07 -8.50
N ALA A 119 -0.90 -2.24 -8.18
CA ALA A 119 -1.59 -3.25 -7.37
C ALA A 119 -2.04 -2.70 -6.01
N VAL A 120 -1.21 -1.87 -5.35
CA VAL A 120 -1.56 -1.20 -4.08
C VAL A 120 -2.69 -0.19 -4.28
N LEU A 121 -2.56 0.71 -5.27
CA LEU A 121 -3.50 1.81 -5.49
C LEU A 121 -4.90 1.31 -5.90
N GLU A 122 -4.95 0.32 -6.78
CA GLU A 122 -6.22 -0.31 -7.19
C GLU A 122 -6.86 -1.11 -6.05
N SER A 123 -6.08 -1.80 -5.20
CA SER A 123 -6.63 -2.52 -4.03
C SER A 123 -7.21 -1.59 -2.97
N VAL A 124 -6.77 -0.33 -2.91
CA VAL A 124 -7.36 0.73 -2.07
C VAL A 124 -8.69 1.24 -2.65
N GLY A 125 -8.88 1.13 -3.97
CA GLY A 125 -10.04 1.69 -4.69
C GLY A 125 -9.78 3.07 -5.28
N ILE A 126 -8.51 3.43 -5.50
CA ILE A 126 -8.14 4.65 -6.21
C ILE A 126 -8.25 4.38 -7.71
N THR A 127 -9.05 5.20 -8.39
CA THR A 127 -9.29 5.11 -9.84
C THR A 127 -8.42 6.06 -10.65
N ASP A 128 -8.07 7.22 -10.08
CA ASP A 128 -7.37 8.28 -10.79
C ASP A 128 -6.17 8.81 -9.98
N VAL A 129 -4.95 8.50 -10.43
CA VAL A 129 -3.72 8.88 -9.72
C VAL A 129 -2.51 8.84 -10.64
N LEU A 130 -1.60 9.77 -10.46
CA LEU A 130 -0.27 9.76 -11.05
C LEU A 130 0.74 9.30 -10.00
N ALA A 131 1.50 8.26 -10.32
CA ALA A 131 2.48 7.74 -9.39
C ALA A 131 3.79 7.35 -10.10
N LYS A 132 4.91 7.67 -9.47
CA LYS A 132 6.24 7.37 -9.99
C LYS A 132 7.15 6.83 -8.89
N SER A 133 7.82 5.74 -9.21
CA SER A 133 8.89 5.20 -8.36
C SER A 133 10.24 5.73 -8.81
N LYS A 134 11.10 6.04 -7.84
CA LYS A 134 12.50 6.42 -8.02
C LYS A 134 13.39 5.58 -7.11
N GLY A 135 14.63 5.33 -7.50
CA GLY A 135 15.57 4.50 -6.75
C GLY A 135 15.33 3.01 -6.97
N SER A 136 15.21 2.23 -5.91
CA SER A 136 15.07 0.77 -5.99
C SER A 136 13.76 0.36 -6.66
N SER A 137 13.85 -0.58 -7.60
CA SER A 137 12.69 -1.22 -8.26
C SER A 137 12.23 -2.50 -7.56
N ASN A 138 12.79 -2.85 -6.40
CA ASN A 138 12.40 -4.05 -5.66
C ASN A 138 10.91 -3.96 -5.24
N PRO A 139 10.05 -4.92 -5.65
CA PRO A 139 8.62 -4.91 -5.35
C PRO A 139 8.31 -4.81 -3.85
N HIS A 140 9.09 -5.47 -3.00
CA HIS A 140 8.91 -5.40 -1.54
C HIS A 140 9.07 -3.98 -1.00
N ASN A 141 10.08 -3.25 -1.47
CA ASN A 141 10.32 -1.88 -1.03
C ASN A 141 9.27 -0.93 -1.62
N LEU A 142 8.87 -1.14 -2.89
CA LEU A 142 7.86 -0.31 -3.55
C LEU A 142 6.49 -0.43 -2.89
N VAL A 143 6.01 -1.65 -2.58
CA VAL A 143 4.74 -1.85 -1.87
C VAL A 143 4.76 -1.14 -0.52
N LYS A 144 5.82 -1.35 0.29
CA LYS A 144 5.94 -0.71 1.60
C LYS A 144 6.02 0.82 1.51
N ALA A 145 6.78 1.35 0.55
CA ALA A 145 6.88 2.78 0.33
C ALA A 145 5.54 3.39 -0.13
N THR A 146 4.79 2.69 -1.00
CA THR A 146 3.47 3.15 -1.46
C THR A 146 2.45 3.16 -0.33
N VAL A 147 2.37 2.08 0.45
CA VAL A 147 1.47 2.04 1.62
C VAL A 147 1.85 3.12 2.63
N ARG A 148 3.14 3.36 2.86
CA ARG A 148 3.60 4.44 3.71
C ARG A 148 3.18 5.82 3.17
N ALA A 149 3.32 6.07 1.88
CA ALA A 149 2.86 7.31 1.24
C ALA A 149 1.36 7.54 1.47
N LEU A 150 0.55 6.49 1.32
CA LEU A 150 -0.89 6.54 1.55
C LEU A 150 -1.26 6.79 3.02
N LEU A 151 -0.50 6.26 3.97
CA LEU A 151 -0.71 6.48 5.41
C LEU A 151 -0.32 7.90 5.88
N GLU A 152 0.61 8.54 5.17
CA GLU A 152 1.03 9.92 5.43
C GLU A 152 0.07 10.96 4.85
N LEU A 153 -0.94 10.54 4.05
CA LEU A 153 -1.98 11.44 3.53
C LEU A 153 -2.86 11.98 4.66
N ARG A 154 -3.25 13.24 4.53
CA ARG A 154 -4.14 13.94 5.45
C ARG A 154 -5.39 14.37 4.71
N ASP A 155 -6.54 13.99 5.22
CA ASP A 155 -7.81 14.49 4.72
C ASP A 155 -8.16 15.84 5.37
N ALA A 156 -9.09 16.56 4.75
CA ALA A 156 -9.52 17.87 5.25
C ALA A 156 -10.13 17.79 6.66
N TYR A 157 -10.76 16.67 7.01
CA TYR A 157 -11.32 16.45 8.36
C TYR A 157 -10.22 16.37 9.40
N THR A 158 -9.19 15.58 9.16
CA THR A 158 -8.04 15.46 10.05
C THR A 158 -7.32 16.82 10.23
N VAL A 159 -7.20 17.59 9.15
CA VAL A 159 -6.61 18.94 9.22
C VAL A 159 -7.47 19.90 10.03
N SER A 160 -8.79 19.90 9.81
CA SER A 160 -9.77 20.69 10.57
C SER A 160 -9.69 20.37 12.06
N GLU A 161 -9.70 19.10 12.43
CA GLU A 161 -9.65 18.64 13.81
C GLU A 161 -8.34 19.02 14.51
N VAL A 162 -7.20 18.80 13.84
CA VAL A 162 -5.87 19.15 14.39
C VAL A 162 -5.67 20.66 14.56
N ARG A 163 -6.21 21.47 13.65
CA ARG A 163 -6.09 22.94 13.68
C ARG A 163 -7.22 23.63 14.48
N GLY A 164 -8.29 22.93 14.82
CA GLY A 164 -9.47 23.51 15.50
C GLY A 164 -10.23 24.52 14.65
N ILE A 165 -10.19 24.41 13.31
CA ILE A 165 -10.85 25.32 12.37
C ILE A 165 -11.97 24.61 11.61
N SER A 166 -12.91 25.36 11.07
CA SER A 166 -14.00 24.79 10.27
C SER A 166 -13.51 24.21 8.94
N LEU A 167 -14.21 23.20 8.41
CA LEU A 167 -13.87 22.62 7.09
C LEU A 167 -13.82 23.66 5.98
N ASN A 168 -14.73 24.65 6.00
CA ASN A 168 -14.75 25.73 5.04
C ASN A 168 -13.47 26.59 5.09
N ALA A 169 -12.92 26.79 6.28
CA ALA A 169 -11.67 27.53 6.46
C ALA A 169 -10.46 26.71 5.95
N VAL A 170 -10.51 25.37 6.03
CA VAL A 170 -9.44 24.51 5.46
C VAL A 170 -9.35 24.66 3.94
N PHE A 171 -10.49 24.85 3.23
CA PHE A 171 -10.52 24.95 1.77
C PHE A 171 -10.33 26.40 1.25
N LYS A 172 -10.63 27.42 2.05
CA LYS A 172 -10.54 28.82 1.64
C LYS A 172 -9.20 29.48 2.03
N GLY A 173 -8.45 28.88 2.91
CA GLY A 173 -7.19 29.45 3.45
C GLY A 173 -7.44 30.30 4.67
#